data_d9dd6671f1442408a9321726e3defaab
#
_entry.id   d9dd6671f1442408a9321726e3defaab
#
_cell.length_a   1.000
_cell.length_b   1.000
_cell.length_c   1.000
_cell.angle_alpha   90.00
_cell.angle_beta   90.00
_cell.angle_gamma   90.00
#
_symmetry.space_group_name_H-M   'P 1'
#
loop_
_entity.id
_entity.type
_entity.pdbx_description
1 polymer ?
#
loop_
_entity_poly.entity_id
_entity_poly.type
_entity_poly.pdbx_seq_one_letter_code
_entity_poly.pdbx_strand_id
1 'polypeptide(L)'
;MDNQESAPSGKDRFVPRKAVGERITFLREARGLSQKALSAELAKLGLVVRRETITQWENGTRDLKTEYLARLSEFFGVSSDWLLGLTGAPERTPAAADELGLSYKAVDALRSLSQEEIACIDRMICSRSYFLADR
;
A
#
# COMPACT_ATOMS: atom_id res chain seq x y z
N MET A 1 15.84 -12.49 32.77
CA MET A 1 15.42 -12.40 32.34
C MET A 1 14.79 -12.24 31.67
N ASP A 2 14.77 -12.23 31.36
CA ASP A 2 14.31 -12.15 30.65
C ASP A 2 13.51 -11.90 30.03
N ASN A 3 13.15 -11.93 29.93
CA ASN A 3 12.55 -11.77 29.33
C ASN A 3 12.03 -11.09 28.70
N GLN A 4 12.17 -10.82 28.87
CA GLN A 4 11.79 -9.86 28.17
C GLN A 4 11.65 -10.04 26.81
N GLU A 5 12.26 -10.87 26.45
CA GLU A 5 12.00 -11.38 25.20
C GLU A 5 10.77 -12.04 25.12
N SER A 6 10.06 -12.02 26.13
CA SER A 6 8.71 -12.51 26.11
C SER A 6 7.91 -11.78 25.05
N ALA A 7 6.74 -12.25 24.73
CA ALA A 7 5.87 -11.63 23.77
C ALA A 7 5.69 -10.16 24.11
N PRO A 8 5.79 -9.26 23.13
CA PRO A 8 5.65 -7.85 23.41
C PRO A 8 4.26 -7.54 23.91
N SER A 9 4.17 -6.56 24.78
CA SER A 9 2.89 -6.08 25.25
C SER A 9 2.14 -5.43 24.10
N GLY A 10 0.90 -5.08 24.31
CA GLY A 10 0.14 -4.37 23.30
C GLY A 10 0.82 -3.10 22.83
N LYS A 11 1.52 -2.44 23.71
CA LYS A 11 2.27 -1.25 23.35
C LYS A 11 3.41 -1.57 22.43
N ASP A 12 4.09 -2.66 22.72
CA ASP A 12 5.29 -3.01 21.94
C ASP A 12 4.96 -3.53 20.57
N ARG A 13 3.71 -3.92 20.36
CA ARG A 13 3.26 -4.33 19.05
C ARG A 13 3.02 -3.15 18.13
N PHE A 14 2.96 -1.96 18.70
CA PHE A 14 2.72 -0.78 17.91
C PHE A 14 3.90 -0.57 16.96
N VAL A 15 3.60 -0.30 15.70
CA VAL A 15 4.64 -0.13 14.70
C VAL A 15 5.47 1.10 15.02
N PRO A 16 6.79 0.96 15.06
CA PRO A 16 7.63 2.11 15.31
C PRO A 16 7.44 3.17 14.24
N ARG A 17 7.37 4.43 14.64
CA ARG A 17 7.26 5.54 13.71
C ARG A 17 8.32 5.47 12.62
N LYS A 18 9.50 5.02 12.98
CA LYS A 18 10.61 4.94 12.04
C LYS A 18 10.31 3.97 10.91
N ALA A 19 9.71 2.83 11.23
CA ALA A 19 9.35 1.85 10.21
C ALA A 19 8.31 2.41 9.24
N VAL A 20 7.34 3.14 9.76
CA VAL A 20 6.34 3.80 8.93
C VAL A 20 7.02 4.82 8.02
N GLY A 21 7.92 5.61 8.59
CA GLY A 21 8.65 6.63 7.83
C GLY A 21 9.49 6.06 6.72
N GLU A 22 10.12 4.92 6.97
CA GLU A 22 10.93 4.25 5.96
C GLU A 22 10.07 3.78 4.79
N ARG A 23 8.86 3.32 5.08
CA ARG A 23 7.95 2.90 4.04
C ARG A 23 7.45 4.07 3.21
N ILE A 24 7.19 5.19 3.85
CA ILE A 24 6.81 6.42 3.13
C ILE A 24 7.94 6.84 2.21
N THR A 25 9.16 6.83 2.69
CA THR A 25 10.33 7.17 1.89
C THR A 25 10.46 6.23 0.70
N PHE A 26 10.31 4.93 0.94
CA PHE A 26 10.38 3.93 -0.10
C PHE A 26 9.36 4.18 -1.20
N LEU A 27 8.11 4.43 -0.82
CA LEU A 27 7.04 4.68 -1.79
C LEU A 27 7.27 5.96 -2.58
N ARG A 28 7.72 6.99 -1.88
CA ARG A 28 7.99 8.29 -2.51
C ARG A 28 9.09 8.15 -3.55
N GLU A 29 10.19 7.53 -3.16
CA GLU A 29 11.34 7.35 -4.06
C GLU A 29 11.00 6.44 -5.23
N ALA A 30 10.18 5.42 -4.99
CA ALA A 30 9.75 4.52 -6.05
C ALA A 30 8.98 5.25 -7.14
N ARG A 31 8.34 6.37 -6.80
CA ARG A 31 7.64 7.19 -7.78
C ARG A 31 8.49 8.34 -8.30
N GLY A 32 9.74 8.43 -7.86
CA GLY A 32 10.64 9.48 -8.29
C GLY A 32 10.26 10.86 -7.77
N LEU A 33 9.56 10.92 -6.65
CA LEU A 33 9.10 12.18 -6.09
C LEU A 33 10.06 12.69 -5.02
N SER A 34 10.32 14.00 -5.04
CA SER A 34 10.98 14.66 -3.93
C SER A 34 9.94 14.88 -2.82
N GLN A 35 10.41 15.23 -1.63
CA GLN A 35 9.49 15.56 -0.54
C GLN A 35 8.59 16.74 -0.93
N LYS A 36 9.17 17.71 -1.62
CA LYS A 36 8.42 18.89 -2.09
C LYS A 36 7.36 18.45 -3.11
N ALA A 37 7.75 17.57 -4.03
CA ALA A 37 6.81 17.09 -5.04
C ALA A 37 5.67 16.29 -4.40
N LEU A 38 5.98 15.47 -3.39
CA LEU A 38 4.95 14.73 -2.68
C LEU A 38 3.97 15.69 -2.00
N SER A 39 4.50 16.74 -1.39
CA SER A 39 3.65 17.76 -0.75
C SER A 39 2.69 18.36 -1.78
N ALA A 40 3.19 18.66 -2.98
CA ALA A 40 2.37 19.25 -4.04
C ALA A 40 1.30 18.27 -4.53
N GLU A 41 1.66 17.00 -4.67
CA GLU A 41 0.70 15.98 -5.11
C GLU A 41 -0.41 15.76 -4.09
N LEU A 42 -0.06 15.74 -2.81
CA LEU A 42 -1.05 15.59 -1.76
C LEU A 42 -1.99 16.79 -1.69
N ALA A 43 -1.48 17.97 -1.96
CA ALA A 43 -2.30 19.18 -2.00
C ALA A 43 -3.38 19.09 -3.09
N LYS A 44 -3.09 18.44 -4.20
CA LYS A 44 -4.06 18.24 -5.26
C LYS A 44 -5.23 17.37 -4.81
N LEU A 45 -5.00 16.52 -3.80
CA LEU A 45 -6.02 15.67 -3.23
C LEU A 45 -6.73 16.33 -2.05
N GLY A 46 -6.46 17.60 -1.82
CA GLY A 46 -7.06 18.33 -0.73
C GLY A 46 -6.35 18.15 0.60
N LEU A 47 -5.17 17.56 0.60
CA LEU A 47 -4.42 17.32 1.83
C LEU A 47 -3.21 18.26 1.85
N VAL A 48 -3.33 19.34 2.61
CA VAL A 48 -2.27 20.34 2.69
C VAL A 48 -1.26 19.90 3.76
N VAL A 49 -0.07 19.51 3.30
CA VAL A 49 0.99 19.03 4.17
C VAL A 49 2.28 19.74 3.78
N ARG A 50 2.98 20.26 4.77
CA ARG A 50 4.26 20.91 4.52
C ARG A 50 5.34 19.88 4.29
N ARG A 51 6.36 20.27 3.52
CA ARG A 51 7.52 19.42 3.31
C ARG A 51 8.15 18.99 4.64
N GLU A 52 8.20 19.92 5.59
CA GLU A 52 8.76 19.64 6.92
C GLU A 52 8.02 18.54 7.64
N THR A 53 6.70 18.49 7.47
CA THR A 53 5.91 17.43 8.07
C THR A 53 6.24 16.09 7.45
N ILE A 54 6.42 16.06 6.13
CA ILE A 54 6.82 14.85 5.42
C ILE A 54 8.20 14.38 5.91
N THR A 55 9.12 15.33 6.08
CA THR A 55 10.44 15.02 6.62
C THR A 55 10.32 14.37 8.01
N GLN A 56 9.46 14.91 8.84
CA GLN A 56 9.26 14.38 10.19
C GLN A 56 8.65 12.98 10.16
N TRP A 57 7.73 12.72 9.24
CA TRP A 57 7.18 11.38 9.07
C TRP A 57 8.29 10.41 8.67
N GLU A 58 9.09 10.79 7.69
CA GLU A 58 10.14 9.91 7.16
C GLU A 58 11.23 9.64 8.18
N ASN A 59 11.49 10.61 9.03
CA ASN A 59 12.49 10.45 10.08
C ASN A 59 11.94 9.75 11.33
N GLY A 60 10.64 9.53 11.39
CA GLY A 60 10.03 8.89 12.54
C GLY A 60 9.90 9.79 13.75
N THR A 61 9.95 11.10 13.56
CA THR A 61 9.84 12.06 14.68
C THR A 61 8.43 12.58 14.86
N ARG A 62 7.50 12.18 14.01
CA ARG A 62 6.12 12.64 14.09
C ARG A 62 5.19 11.48 13.75
N ASP A 63 4.11 11.38 14.50
CA ASP A 63 3.08 10.37 14.25
C ASP A 63 2.30 10.69 13.00
N LEU A 64 1.89 9.65 12.31
CA LEU A 64 1.04 9.76 11.13
C LEU A 64 -0.40 9.61 11.59
N LYS A 65 -1.15 10.71 11.53
CA LYS A 65 -2.55 10.69 11.93
C LYS A 65 -3.37 9.86 10.96
N THR A 66 -4.50 9.37 11.45
CA THR A 66 -5.37 8.51 10.67
C THR A 66 -5.77 9.11 9.32
N GLU A 67 -6.04 10.40 9.32
CA GLU A 67 -6.43 11.12 8.11
C GLU A 67 -5.32 11.05 7.06
N TYR A 68 -4.09 11.31 7.49
CA TYR A 68 -2.94 11.27 6.57
C TYR A 68 -2.63 9.84 6.14
N LEU A 69 -2.79 8.90 7.07
CA LEU A 69 -2.59 7.49 6.76
C LEU A 69 -3.53 7.05 5.63
N ALA A 70 -4.80 7.38 5.74
CA ALA A 70 -5.79 7.02 4.73
C ALA A 70 -5.44 7.64 3.38
N ARG A 71 -5.09 8.91 3.37
CA ARG A 71 -4.77 9.60 2.12
C ARG A 71 -3.50 9.08 1.48
N LEU A 72 -2.47 8.81 2.28
CA LEU A 72 -1.23 8.25 1.75
C LEU A 72 -1.46 6.87 1.18
N SER A 73 -2.26 6.05 1.85
CA SER A 73 -2.59 4.73 1.36
C SER A 73 -3.29 4.81 0.01
N GLU A 74 -4.24 5.71 -0.13
CA GLU A 74 -4.94 5.90 -1.40
C GLU A 74 -4.00 6.42 -2.49
N PHE A 75 -3.18 7.40 -2.13
CA PHE A 75 -2.29 8.02 -3.09
C PHE A 75 -1.28 7.02 -3.65
N PHE A 76 -0.69 6.22 -2.76
CA PHE A 76 0.32 5.25 -3.17
C PHE A 76 -0.27 3.92 -3.62
N GLY A 77 -1.56 3.71 -3.41
CA GLY A 77 -2.20 2.46 -3.82
C GLY A 77 -1.78 1.27 -2.99
N VAL A 78 -1.41 1.49 -1.74
CA VAL A 78 -1.01 0.43 -0.82
C VAL A 78 -2.02 0.32 0.31
N SER A 79 -1.99 -0.80 1.03
CA SER A 79 -2.87 -0.96 2.18
C SER A 79 -2.34 -0.17 3.37
N SER A 80 -3.25 0.33 4.19
CA SER A 80 -2.87 0.98 5.44
C SER A 80 -2.15 0.00 6.36
N ASP A 81 -2.55 -1.27 6.32
CA ASP A 81 -1.93 -2.30 7.14
C ASP A 81 -0.47 -2.47 6.79
N TRP A 82 -0.13 -2.45 5.51
CA TRP A 82 1.27 -2.55 5.11
C TRP A 82 2.04 -1.31 5.56
N LEU A 83 1.44 -0.13 5.39
CA LEU A 83 2.10 1.10 5.78
C LEU A 83 2.38 1.11 7.28
N LEU A 84 1.49 0.51 8.06
CA LEU A 84 1.66 0.38 9.50
C LEU A 84 2.51 -0.81 9.92
N GLY A 85 2.89 -1.66 8.96
CA GLY A 85 3.72 -2.82 9.26
C GLY A 85 2.96 -4.03 9.78
N LEU A 86 1.65 -4.04 9.62
CA LEU A 86 0.81 -5.15 10.10
C LEU A 86 0.76 -6.31 9.12
N THR A 87 1.17 -6.07 7.89
CA THR A 87 1.26 -7.12 6.87
C THR A 87 2.51 -6.88 6.04
N GLY A 88 3.06 -7.95 5.49
CA GLY A 88 4.25 -7.87 4.65
C GLY A 88 3.93 -7.57 3.19
N ALA A 89 2.65 -7.54 2.81
CA ALA A 89 2.25 -7.33 1.43
C ALA A 89 1.66 -5.93 1.27
N PRO A 90 2.25 -5.10 0.42
CA PRO A 90 1.79 -3.70 0.27
C PRO A 90 0.49 -3.57 -0.51
N GLU A 91 0.14 -4.54 -1.33
CA GLU A 91 -1.01 -4.43 -2.17
C GLU A 91 -2.29 -4.57 -1.37
N ARG A 92 -3.28 -3.80 -1.74
CA ARG A 92 -4.63 -4.02 -1.24
C ARG A 92 -5.17 -5.24 -1.94
N THR A 93 -5.70 -6.17 -1.18
CA THR A 93 -6.35 -7.33 -1.77
C THR A 93 -7.72 -6.89 -2.29
N PRO A 94 -7.94 -6.94 -3.60
CA PRO A 94 -9.25 -6.58 -4.12
C PRO A 94 -10.30 -7.56 -3.61
N ALA A 95 -11.50 -7.07 -3.36
CA ALA A 95 -12.59 -7.93 -2.94
C ALA A 95 -12.81 -9.07 -3.92
N ALA A 96 -12.64 -8.77 -5.21
CA ALA A 96 -12.79 -9.78 -6.25
C ALA A 96 -11.78 -10.91 -6.12
N ALA A 97 -10.59 -10.62 -5.60
CA ALA A 97 -9.58 -11.66 -5.41
C ALA A 97 -10.04 -12.68 -4.39
N ASP A 98 -10.65 -12.21 -3.30
CA ASP A 98 -11.20 -13.11 -2.29
C ASP A 98 -12.34 -13.95 -2.85
N GLU A 99 -13.22 -13.33 -3.61
CA GLU A 99 -14.35 -14.02 -4.22
C GLU A 99 -13.90 -15.10 -5.19
N LEU A 100 -12.82 -14.84 -5.90
CA LEU A 100 -12.28 -15.78 -6.88
C LEU A 100 -11.35 -16.81 -6.26
N GLY A 101 -11.03 -16.65 -4.98
CA GLY A 101 -10.12 -17.58 -4.29
C GLY A 101 -8.68 -17.44 -4.73
N LEU A 102 -8.29 -16.29 -5.25
CA LEU A 102 -6.92 -16.07 -5.69
C LEU A 102 -6.00 -15.85 -4.50
N SER A 103 -4.82 -16.45 -4.57
CA SER A 103 -3.82 -16.24 -3.54
C SER A 103 -3.17 -14.87 -3.73
N TYR A 104 -2.52 -14.40 -2.69
CA TYR A 104 -1.75 -13.17 -2.75
C TYR A 104 -0.71 -13.20 -3.84
N LYS A 105 -0.07 -14.36 -3.99
CA LYS A 105 0.95 -14.57 -5.01
C LYS A 105 0.37 -14.41 -6.41
N ALA A 106 -0.84 -14.93 -6.62
CA ALA A 106 -1.50 -14.83 -7.91
C ALA A 106 -1.84 -13.38 -8.23
N VAL A 107 -2.33 -12.63 -7.24
CA VAL A 107 -2.65 -11.22 -7.43
C VAL A 107 -1.40 -10.43 -7.77
N ASP A 108 -0.31 -10.69 -7.04
CA ASP A 108 0.96 -10.01 -7.28
C ASP A 108 1.49 -10.32 -8.68
N ALA A 109 1.40 -11.57 -9.11
CA ALA A 109 1.83 -11.96 -10.44
C ALA A 109 1.03 -11.22 -11.51
N LEU A 110 -0.28 -11.06 -11.30
CA LEU A 110 -1.12 -10.33 -12.25
C LEU A 110 -0.73 -8.85 -12.35
N ARG A 111 -0.27 -8.26 -11.27
CA ARG A 111 0.15 -6.86 -11.27
C ARG A 111 1.42 -6.62 -12.06
N SER A 112 2.25 -7.64 -12.22
CA SER A 112 3.50 -7.50 -12.94
C SER A 112 3.38 -7.78 -14.44
N LEU A 113 2.18 -8.09 -14.92
CA LEU A 113 1.97 -8.37 -16.34
C LEU A 113 2.04 -7.11 -17.18
N SER A 114 2.51 -7.28 -18.41
CA SER A 114 2.51 -6.19 -19.37
C SER A 114 1.08 -5.92 -19.86
N GLN A 115 0.90 -4.79 -20.52
CA GLN A 115 -0.41 -4.44 -21.08
C GLN A 115 -0.89 -5.47 -22.09
N GLU A 116 0.03 -6.02 -22.87
CA GLU A 116 -0.31 -7.03 -23.86
C GLU A 116 -0.77 -8.32 -23.19
N GLU A 117 -0.08 -8.72 -22.13
CA GLU A 117 -0.45 -9.91 -21.39
C GLU A 117 -1.81 -9.73 -20.71
N ILE A 118 -2.05 -8.56 -20.17
CA ILE A 118 -3.34 -8.26 -19.55
C ILE A 118 -4.45 -8.31 -20.58
N ALA A 119 -4.21 -7.73 -21.77
CA ALA A 119 -5.19 -7.75 -22.84
C ALA A 119 -5.48 -9.18 -23.31
N CYS A 120 -4.47 -10.03 -23.31
CA CYS A 120 -4.64 -11.42 -23.68
C CYS A 120 -5.54 -12.14 -22.68
N ILE A 121 -5.27 -11.94 -21.40
CA ILE A 121 -6.08 -12.55 -20.33
C ILE A 121 -7.51 -12.03 -20.39
N ASP A 122 -7.67 -10.73 -20.61
CA ASP A 122 -9.00 -10.11 -20.71
C ASP A 122 -9.81 -10.75 -21.83
N ARG A 123 -9.19 -10.95 -22.98
CA ARG A 123 -9.87 -11.61 -24.10
C ARG A 123 -10.27 -13.03 -23.77
N MET A 124 -9.42 -13.74 -23.05
CA MET A 124 -9.73 -15.10 -22.65
C MET A 124 -10.92 -15.14 -21.70
N ILE A 125 -10.95 -14.24 -20.74
CA ILE A 125 -12.03 -14.18 -19.77
C ILE A 125 -13.33 -13.78 -20.44
N CYS A 126 -13.29 -12.76 -21.27
CA CYS A 126 -14.49 -12.28 -21.99
C CYS A 126 -15.03 -13.33 -22.95
N SER A 127 -14.14 -14.02 -23.64
CA SER A 127 -14.54 -15.07 -24.56
C SER A 127 -15.24 -16.20 -23.81
N ARG A 128 -14.68 -16.59 -22.68
CA ARG A 128 -15.29 -17.65 -21.87
C ARG A 128 -16.63 -17.22 -21.29
N SER A 129 -16.70 -15.99 -20.83
CA SER A 129 -17.93 -15.45 -20.27
C SER A 129 -19.03 -15.40 -21.31
N TYR A 130 -18.70 -14.97 -22.51
CA TYR A 130 -19.64 -14.94 -23.61
C TYR A 130 -20.15 -16.33 -23.95
N PHE A 131 -19.22 -17.28 -23.99
CA PHE A 131 -19.55 -18.66 -24.28
C PHE A 131 -20.49 -19.24 -23.23
N LEU A 132 -20.25 -18.94 -21.96
CA LEU A 132 -21.10 -19.42 -20.89
C LEU A 132 -22.48 -18.75 -20.89
N ALA A 133 -22.52 -17.48 -21.26
CA ALA A 133 -23.79 -16.74 -21.32
C ALA A 133 -24.70 -17.25 -22.45
N ASP A 134 -24.12 -17.85 -23.44
CA ASP A 134 -24.85 -18.36 -24.60
C ASP A 134 -25.56 -19.67 -24.30
N ARG A 135 -25.37 -20.22 -23.14
CA ARG A 135 -26.08 -21.40 -22.70
C ARG A 135 -27.36 -20.99 -22.02
#